data_eafdaf92f0aa87b2a780618765aa8874
#
_entry.id   eafdaf92f0aa87b2a780618765aa8874
#
_cell.length_a   1.000
_cell.length_b   1.000
_cell.length_c   1.000
_cell.angle_alpha   90.00
_cell.angle_beta   90.00
_cell.angle_gamma   90.00
#
_symmetry.space_group_name_H-M   'P 1'
#
loop_
_entity.id
_entity.type
_entity.pdbx_description
1 polymer ?
#
loop_
_entity_poly.entity_id
_entity_poly.type
_entity_poly.pdbx_seq_one_letter_code
_entity_poly.pdbx_strand_id
1 'polypeptide(L)'
;MAETLGRVVDRFLLLDPAWRPVTEGATPPARAVVGSWPVEDGGGIGKFRANPAYRPGDRNSPSDPLDAALRLLLRGRVSSTQIQLMMRDTVVDIALHGDGQPLVVSSPDGRQAVVVATGEPHRARIGAPGWRRGAALEDLAELLADEVDVLFNRGGPASVRLTGDFVREAMLIGTGEAAELYAAQRDSRGLRVIPWRSGDTLRAW
;
A
#
# COMPACT_ATOMS: atom_id res chain seq x y z
N MET A 1 10.78 30.29 30.41
CA MET A 1 11.28 29.59 29.19
C MET A 1 10.54 28.25 29.12
N ALA A 2 9.49 28.18 28.30
CA ALA A 2 8.73 26.94 28.11
C ALA A 2 9.44 26.12 27.04
N GLU A 3 10.05 25.00 27.45
CA GLU A 3 10.58 24.00 26.55
C GLU A 3 9.44 23.51 25.66
N THR A 4 9.58 23.73 24.38
CA THR A 4 8.75 23.11 23.33
C THR A 4 9.12 21.62 23.32
N LEU A 5 8.44 20.82 24.17
CA LEU A 5 8.46 19.35 24.05
C LEU A 5 8.04 19.03 22.62
N GLY A 6 9.01 18.59 21.82
CA GLY A 6 8.78 18.17 20.44
C GLY A 6 7.69 17.09 20.42
N ARG A 7 6.51 17.42 19.90
CA ARG A 7 5.43 16.45 19.75
C ARG A 7 5.92 15.24 18.95
N VAL A 8 5.86 14.07 19.55
CA VAL A 8 6.30 12.81 18.94
C VAL A 8 5.33 12.45 17.80
N VAL A 9 5.87 12.02 16.68
CA VAL A 9 5.06 11.47 15.56
C VAL A 9 4.60 10.08 15.95
N ASP A 10 3.29 9.85 16.00
CA ASP A 10 2.69 8.54 16.36
C ASP A 10 2.32 7.73 15.14
N ARG A 11 2.10 8.37 14.01
CA ARG A 11 1.74 7.69 12.76
C ARG A 11 2.01 8.55 11.54
N PHE A 12 2.04 7.93 10.39
CA PHE A 12 2.04 8.59 9.09
C PHE A 12 0.69 8.35 8.41
N LEU A 13 0.06 9.41 7.89
CA LEU A 13 -1.22 9.32 7.18
C LEU A 13 -0.98 9.30 5.68
N LEU A 14 -1.64 8.38 4.98
CA LEU A 14 -1.77 8.42 3.53
C LEU A 14 -3.03 9.21 3.16
N LEU A 15 -2.86 10.28 2.41
CA LEU A 15 -3.96 11.14 1.96
C LEU A 15 -4.39 10.80 0.53
N ASP A 16 -5.70 10.92 0.29
CA ASP A 16 -6.24 10.88 -1.07
C ASP A 16 -5.64 12.02 -1.90
N PRO A 17 -5.01 11.73 -3.05
CA PRO A 17 -4.45 12.75 -3.92
C PRO A 17 -5.50 13.70 -4.51
N ALA A 18 -6.79 13.33 -4.52
CA ALA A 18 -7.88 14.22 -4.91
C ALA A 18 -8.17 15.31 -3.89
N TRP A 19 -7.86 15.09 -2.60
CA TRP A 19 -8.06 16.10 -1.57
C TRP A 19 -7.05 17.25 -1.74
N ARG A 20 -7.54 18.48 -1.63
CA ARG A 20 -6.72 19.70 -1.61
C ARG A 20 -7.01 20.48 -0.35
N PRO A 21 -5.99 20.92 0.41
CA PRO A 21 -6.19 21.79 1.56
C PRO A 21 -6.71 23.16 1.09
N VAL A 22 -7.68 23.71 1.83
CA VAL A 22 -8.21 25.05 1.56
C VAL A 22 -7.20 26.14 1.94
N THR A 23 -6.41 25.86 3.00
CA THR A 23 -5.32 26.71 3.49
C THR A 23 -4.09 25.85 3.77
N GLU A 24 -2.91 26.45 3.73
CA GLU A 24 -1.69 25.77 4.14
C GLU A 24 -1.80 25.27 5.59
N GLY A 25 -1.42 24.02 5.84
CA GLY A 25 -1.56 23.40 7.16
C GLY A 25 -2.97 22.95 7.52
N ALA A 26 -3.95 23.05 6.63
CA ALA A 26 -5.30 22.55 6.90
C ALA A 26 -5.29 21.05 7.23
N THR A 27 -5.99 20.70 8.33
CA THR A 27 -6.18 19.30 8.76
C THR A 27 -7.03 18.55 7.75
N PRO A 28 -6.59 17.38 7.26
CA PRO A 28 -7.39 16.56 6.36
C PRO A 28 -8.62 16.03 7.09
N PRO A 29 -9.83 16.06 6.48
CA PRO A 29 -10.98 15.39 7.04
C PRO A 29 -10.78 13.87 7.00
N ALA A 30 -11.35 13.12 7.95
CA ALA A 30 -11.21 11.67 8.04
C ALA A 30 -11.48 10.97 6.69
N ARG A 31 -12.52 11.40 5.96
CA ARG A 31 -12.87 10.84 4.65
C ARG A 31 -11.79 11.00 3.57
N ALA A 32 -10.82 11.90 3.74
CA ALA A 32 -9.71 12.11 2.79
C ALA A 32 -8.43 11.38 3.21
N VAL A 33 -8.45 10.66 4.32
CA VAL A 33 -7.34 9.83 4.80
C VAL A 33 -7.59 8.40 4.37
N VAL A 34 -6.75 7.86 3.51
CA VAL A 34 -6.85 6.47 3.02
C VAL A 34 -6.58 5.50 4.16
N GLY A 35 -5.61 5.82 5.01
CA GLY A 35 -5.23 5.04 6.18
C GLY A 35 -3.93 5.57 6.78
N SER A 36 -3.33 4.79 7.68
CA SER A 36 -2.12 5.20 8.39
C SER A 36 -1.17 4.05 8.68
N TRP A 37 0.11 4.39 8.83
CA TRP A 37 1.14 3.54 9.41
C TRP A 37 1.42 4.01 10.83
N PRO A 38 1.26 3.17 11.87
CA PRO A 38 1.67 3.52 13.22
C PRO A 38 3.20 3.61 13.30
N VAL A 39 3.71 4.48 14.14
CA VAL A 39 5.12 4.44 14.59
C VAL A 39 5.17 3.56 15.82
N GLU A 40 5.99 2.52 15.79
CA GLU A 40 6.17 1.56 16.87
C GLU A 40 7.18 2.06 17.91
N ASP A 41 7.17 1.46 19.10
CA ASP A 41 8.18 1.71 20.12
C ASP A 41 9.57 1.39 19.56
N GLY A 42 10.47 2.39 19.55
CA GLY A 42 11.79 2.30 18.91
C GLY A 42 11.88 2.95 17.52
N GLY A 43 10.78 3.56 17.03
CA GLY A 43 10.76 4.39 15.80
C GLY A 43 10.54 3.59 14.51
N GLY A 44 10.27 2.29 14.60
CA GLY A 44 9.89 1.46 13.46
C GLY A 44 8.52 1.86 12.88
N ILE A 45 8.29 1.53 11.60
CA ILE A 45 7.00 1.75 10.94
C ILE A 45 6.23 0.43 10.92
N GLY A 46 5.07 0.41 11.56
CA GLY A 46 4.19 -0.77 11.57
C GLY A 46 3.37 -0.94 10.30
N LYS A 47 2.63 -2.04 10.21
CA LYS A 47 1.79 -2.37 9.05
C LYS A 47 0.69 -1.32 8.83
N PHE A 48 0.37 -1.05 7.58
CA PHE A 48 -0.69 -0.12 7.20
C PHE A 48 -2.06 -0.53 7.77
N ARG A 49 -2.78 0.46 8.29
CA ARG A 49 -4.16 0.32 8.78
C ARG A 49 -5.08 1.16 7.92
N ALA A 50 -6.00 0.51 7.20
CA ALA A 50 -7.00 1.19 6.39
C ALA A 50 -7.96 2.01 7.28
N ASN A 51 -8.39 3.16 6.77
CA ASN A 51 -9.38 3.99 7.43
C ASN A 51 -10.80 3.63 6.98
N PRO A 52 -11.67 3.08 7.84
CA PRO A 52 -13.04 2.73 7.46
C PRO A 52 -13.91 3.94 7.11
N ALA A 53 -13.53 5.14 7.55
CA ALA A 53 -14.21 6.40 7.20
C ALA A 53 -13.76 6.98 5.86
N TYR A 54 -12.73 6.42 5.22
CA TYR A 54 -12.25 6.88 3.93
C TYR A 54 -13.34 6.81 2.86
N ARG A 55 -13.40 7.83 2.04
CA ARG A 55 -14.27 7.89 0.87
C ARG A 55 -13.46 8.40 -0.32
N PRO A 56 -13.29 7.60 -1.38
CA PRO A 56 -12.58 8.04 -2.58
C PRO A 56 -13.13 9.37 -3.11
N GLY A 57 -12.26 10.32 -3.37
CA GLY A 57 -12.63 11.64 -3.90
C GLY A 57 -13.04 11.58 -5.37
N ASP A 58 -12.44 10.64 -6.13
CA ASP A 58 -12.77 10.35 -7.51
C ASP A 58 -12.38 8.91 -7.90
N ARG A 59 -12.61 8.55 -9.19
CA ARG A 59 -12.28 7.21 -9.73
C ARG A 59 -10.77 6.89 -9.76
N ASN A 60 -9.92 7.91 -9.61
CA ASN A 60 -8.47 7.75 -9.57
C ASN A 60 -7.94 7.69 -8.13
N SER A 61 -8.79 7.88 -7.15
CA SER A 61 -8.43 7.74 -5.74
C SER A 61 -8.00 6.31 -5.43
N PRO A 62 -6.88 6.10 -4.72
CA PRO A 62 -6.41 4.77 -4.37
C PRO A 62 -7.26 4.14 -3.26
N SER A 63 -7.30 2.82 -3.21
CA SER A 63 -7.95 2.08 -2.11
C SER A 63 -7.02 1.85 -0.91
N ASP A 64 -5.71 1.84 -1.16
CA ASP A 64 -4.64 1.50 -0.23
C ASP A 64 -3.28 2.01 -0.75
N PRO A 65 -2.19 1.93 0.06
CA PRO A 65 -0.88 2.44 -0.35
C PRO A 65 -0.29 1.73 -1.57
N LEU A 66 -0.47 0.41 -1.65
CA LEU A 66 0.10 -0.36 -2.75
C LEU A 66 -0.65 -0.06 -4.05
N ASP A 67 -1.99 0.05 -4.03
CA ASP A 67 -2.78 0.53 -5.17
C ASP A 67 -2.31 1.92 -5.62
N ALA A 68 -2.07 2.84 -4.67
CA ALA A 68 -1.54 4.17 -4.97
C ALA A 68 -0.17 4.09 -5.67
N ALA A 69 0.74 3.28 -5.16
CA ALA A 69 2.08 3.10 -5.72
C ALA A 69 2.03 2.45 -7.11
N LEU A 70 1.20 1.41 -7.31
CA LEU A 70 1.03 0.75 -8.61
C LEU A 70 0.47 1.71 -9.68
N ARG A 71 -0.47 2.59 -9.31
CA ARG A 71 -0.97 3.65 -10.22
C ARG A 71 0.11 4.63 -10.62
N LEU A 72 1.05 4.94 -9.72
CA LEU A 72 2.19 5.80 -10.01
C LEU A 72 3.23 5.08 -10.87
N LEU A 73 3.45 3.77 -10.65
CA LEU A 73 4.31 2.94 -11.47
C LEU A 73 3.87 2.97 -12.93
N LEU A 74 2.58 2.77 -13.20
CA LEU A 74 2.02 2.85 -14.56
C LEU A 74 2.20 4.21 -15.23
N ARG A 75 2.45 5.27 -14.44
CA ARG A 75 2.72 6.63 -14.93
C ARG A 75 4.21 6.98 -14.96
N GLY A 76 5.09 6.04 -14.63
CA GLY A 76 6.53 6.26 -14.52
C GLY A 76 6.95 7.27 -13.44
N ARG A 77 6.16 7.37 -12.34
CA ARG A 77 6.32 8.41 -11.30
C ARG A 77 6.77 7.85 -9.94
N VAL A 78 7.13 6.60 -9.89
CA VAL A 78 7.61 5.92 -8.69
C VAL A 78 8.77 5.00 -9.08
N SER A 79 9.75 4.87 -8.19
CA SER A 79 10.90 3.95 -8.38
C SER A 79 10.54 2.52 -7.98
N SER A 80 11.33 1.56 -8.47
CA SER A 80 11.25 0.15 -8.07
C SER A 80 11.34 -0.02 -6.56
N THR A 81 12.30 0.64 -5.91
CA THR A 81 12.49 0.61 -4.46
C THR A 81 11.28 1.11 -3.69
N GLN A 82 10.57 2.14 -4.20
CA GLN A 82 9.35 2.64 -3.58
C GLN A 82 8.21 1.61 -3.64
N ILE A 83 8.09 0.87 -4.75
CA ILE A 83 7.11 -0.22 -4.86
C ILE A 83 7.46 -1.35 -3.89
N GLN A 84 8.71 -1.78 -3.85
CA GLN A 84 9.18 -2.84 -2.95
C GLN A 84 8.94 -2.48 -1.47
N LEU A 85 9.21 -1.22 -1.09
CA LEU A 85 8.94 -0.72 0.25
C LEU A 85 7.44 -0.76 0.60
N MET A 86 6.56 -0.34 -0.33
CA MET A 86 5.12 -0.42 -0.12
C MET A 86 4.63 -1.87 -0.01
N MET A 87 5.18 -2.79 -0.80
CA MET A 87 4.85 -4.21 -0.72
C MET A 87 5.24 -4.83 0.62
N ARG A 88 6.44 -4.52 1.12
CA ARG A 88 6.95 -5.01 2.40
C ARG A 88 6.00 -4.71 3.57
N ASP A 89 5.42 -3.52 3.60
CA ASP A 89 4.66 -3.01 4.73
C ASP A 89 3.13 -3.03 4.51
N THR A 90 2.69 -3.67 3.43
CA THR A 90 1.27 -3.84 3.09
C THR A 90 0.93 -5.32 3.11
N VAL A 91 -0.33 -5.63 3.40
CA VAL A 91 -0.89 -6.97 3.20
C VAL A 91 -1.72 -7.00 1.91
N VAL A 92 -1.83 -8.18 1.31
CA VAL A 92 -2.63 -8.41 0.09
C VAL A 92 -3.62 -9.56 0.30
N ASP A 93 -4.59 -9.65 -0.58
CA ASP A 93 -5.53 -10.76 -0.61
C ASP A 93 -5.23 -11.64 -1.82
N ILE A 94 -4.94 -12.92 -1.59
CA ILE A 94 -4.60 -13.90 -2.62
C ILE A 94 -5.89 -14.53 -3.12
N ALA A 95 -6.14 -14.44 -4.41
CA ALA A 95 -7.28 -15.09 -5.05
C ALA A 95 -7.12 -16.62 -5.04
N LEU A 96 -8.19 -17.35 -4.78
CA LEU A 96 -8.21 -18.81 -4.74
C LEU A 96 -9.20 -19.37 -5.76
N HIS A 97 -8.88 -20.56 -6.26
CA HIS A 97 -9.83 -21.42 -6.96
C HIS A 97 -10.85 -22.01 -5.98
N GLY A 98 -11.87 -22.71 -6.52
CA GLY A 98 -12.89 -23.38 -5.71
C GLY A 98 -12.37 -24.53 -4.85
N ASP A 99 -11.20 -25.08 -5.16
CA ASP A 99 -10.48 -26.10 -4.40
C ASP A 99 -9.56 -25.54 -3.31
N GLY A 100 -9.51 -24.21 -3.17
CA GLY A 100 -8.68 -23.51 -2.18
C GLY A 100 -7.23 -23.27 -2.60
N GLN A 101 -6.83 -23.68 -3.82
CA GLN A 101 -5.50 -23.40 -4.35
C GLN A 101 -5.41 -21.97 -4.89
N PRO A 102 -4.21 -21.34 -4.90
CA PRO A 102 -4.02 -20.02 -5.49
C PRO A 102 -4.49 -19.97 -6.94
N LEU A 103 -5.21 -18.90 -7.29
CA LEU A 103 -5.64 -18.64 -8.66
C LEU A 103 -4.44 -18.18 -9.49
N VAL A 104 -3.99 -19.06 -10.39
CA VAL A 104 -2.91 -18.79 -11.33
C VAL A 104 -3.50 -18.55 -12.72
N VAL A 105 -3.02 -17.53 -13.41
CA VAL A 105 -3.42 -17.19 -14.78
C VAL A 105 -2.21 -17.14 -15.69
N SER A 106 -2.40 -17.51 -16.94
CA SER A 106 -1.36 -17.39 -17.97
C SER A 106 -1.47 -16.02 -18.65
N SER A 107 -0.33 -15.35 -18.80
CA SER A 107 -0.21 -14.13 -19.59
C SER A 107 -0.02 -14.46 -21.08
N PRO A 108 -0.23 -13.51 -22.00
CA PRO A 108 -0.04 -13.72 -23.43
C PRO A 108 1.39 -14.16 -23.83
N ASP A 109 2.38 -13.85 -23.01
CA ASP A 109 3.79 -14.25 -23.16
C ASP A 109 4.08 -15.65 -22.60
N GLY A 110 3.05 -16.40 -22.16
CA GLY A 110 3.15 -17.74 -21.61
C GLY A 110 3.56 -17.82 -20.14
N ARG A 111 3.91 -16.70 -19.51
CA ARG A 111 4.24 -16.68 -18.07
C ARG A 111 3.00 -16.84 -17.21
N GLN A 112 3.18 -17.56 -16.11
CA GLN A 112 2.13 -17.74 -15.11
C GLN A 112 2.22 -16.67 -14.03
N ALA A 113 1.06 -16.26 -13.48
CA ALA A 113 1.01 -15.31 -12.40
C ALA A 113 -0.08 -15.65 -11.38
N VAL A 114 0.27 -15.60 -10.10
CA VAL A 114 -0.69 -15.64 -8.99
C VAL A 114 -1.48 -14.33 -8.97
N VAL A 115 -2.80 -14.43 -8.89
CA VAL A 115 -3.68 -13.26 -8.87
C VAL A 115 -3.86 -12.76 -7.44
N VAL A 116 -3.60 -11.48 -7.22
CA VAL A 116 -3.78 -10.82 -5.92
C VAL A 116 -4.56 -9.52 -6.03
N ALA A 117 -5.22 -9.15 -4.93
CA ALA A 117 -5.89 -7.87 -4.78
C ALA A 117 -5.29 -7.10 -3.59
N THR A 118 -5.09 -5.79 -3.75
CA THR A 118 -4.59 -4.93 -2.67
C THR A 118 -5.70 -4.51 -1.69
N GLY A 119 -6.97 -4.68 -2.06
CA GLY A 119 -8.10 -4.33 -1.20
C GLY A 119 -9.46 -4.73 -1.78
N GLU A 120 -10.51 -4.44 -1.01
CA GLU A 120 -11.91 -4.82 -1.33
C GLU A 120 -12.38 -4.41 -2.73
N PRO A 121 -12.14 -3.18 -3.23
CA PRO A 121 -12.62 -2.79 -4.55
C PRO A 121 -12.03 -3.64 -5.69
N HIS A 122 -10.81 -4.14 -5.49
CA HIS A 122 -10.13 -5.00 -6.45
C HIS A 122 -10.64 -6.45 -6.35
N ARG A 123 -10.87 -6.97 -5.12
CA ARG A 123 -11.50 -8.29 -4.94
C ARG A 123 -12.85 -8.37 -5.63
N ALA A 124 -13.71 -7.37 -5.40
CA ALA A 124 -15.03 -7.31 -6.02
C ALA A 124 -14.97 -7.35 -7.56
N ARG A 125 -13.95 -6.72 -8.15
CA ARG A 125 -13.74 -6.70 -9.61
C ARG A 125 -13.22 -8.03 -10.14
N ILE A 126 -12.30 -8.69 -9.43
CA ILE A 126 -11.69 -9.95 -9.85
C ILE A 126 -12.71 -11.09 -9.77
N GLY A 127 -13.58 -11.10 -8.77
CA GLY A 127 -14.66 -12.08 -8.64
C GLY A 127 -14.16 -13.52 -8.45
N ALA A 128 -13.05 -13.74 -7.75
CA ALA A 128 -12.52 -15.08 -7.49
C ALA A 128 -13.47 -15.88 -6.55
N PRO A 129 -13.55 -17.23 -6.70
CA PRO A 129 -14.37 -18.09 -5.85
C PRO A 129 -14.03 -18.02 -4.36
N GLY A 130 -12.76 -17.78 -4.03
CA GLY A 130 -12.26 -17.70 -2.66
C GLY A 130 -11.12 -16.70 -2.50
N TRP A 131 -10.77 -16.38 -1.24
CA TRP A 131 -9.73 -15.43 -0.90
C TRP A 131 -8.99 -15.84 0.38
N ARG A 132 -7.63 -15.89 0.33
CA ARG A 132 -6.77 -15.84 1.51
C ARG A 132 -6.49 -14.37 1.79
N ARG A 133 -7.13 -13.83 2.84
CA ARG A 133 -7.08 -12.39 3.16
C ARG A 133 -5.90 -12.04 4.05
N GLY A 134 -5.38 -10.84 3.86
CA GLY A 134 -4.38 -10.25 4.74
C GLY A 134 -3.05 -10.98 4.72
N ALA A 135 -2.71 -11.61 3.60
CA ALA A 135 -1.42 -12.27 3.41
C ALA A 135 -0.28 -11.24 3.44
N ALA A 136 0.74 -11.48 4.24
CA ALA A 136 1.95 -10.69 4.24
C ALA A 136 2.80 -11.01 2.99
N LEU A 137 3.85 -10.24 2.76
CA LEU A 137 4.74 -10.45 1.62
C LEU A 137 5.41 -11.83 1.66
N GLU A 138 5.76 -12.28 2.85
CA GLU A 138 6.36 -13.60 3.10
C GLU A 138 5.42 -14.73 2.67
N ASP A 139 4.13 -14.65 3.05
CA ASP A 139 3.11 -15.61 2.63
C ASP A 139 2.92 -15.66 1.12
N LEU A 140 3.03 -14.50 0.45
CA LEU A 140 2.94 -14.41 -0.99
C LEU A 140 4.18 -15.04 -1.64
N ALA A 141 5.37 -14.72 -1.15
CA ALA A 141 6.64 -15.22 -1.69
C ALA A 141 6.75 -16.74 -1.61
N GLU A 142 6.23 -17.36 -0.54
CA GLU A 142 6.17 -18.82 -0.38
C GLU A 142 5.34 -19.52 -1.47
N LEU A 143 4.38 -18.83 -2.06
CA LEU A 143 3.54 -19.37 -3.14
C LEU A 143 4.17 -19.24 -4.53
N LEU A 144 5.26 -18.46 -4.65
CA LEU A 144 5.91 -18.21 -5.91
C LEU A 144 6.98 -19.29 -6.17
N ALA A 145 6.63 -20.28 -6.99
CA ALA A 145 7.63 -21.16 -7.59
C ALA A 145 8.53 -20.35 -8.55
N ASP A 146 9.60 -20.97 -9.02
CA ASP A 146 10.45 -20.38 -10.05
C ASP A 146 9.60 -19.99 -11.27
N GLU A 147 9.87 -18.80 -11.81
CA GLU A 147 9.20 -18.25 -13.00
C GLU A 147 7.72 -17.88 -12.83
N VAL A 148 7.15 -17.94 -11.61
CA VAL A 148 5.80 -17.48 -11.35
C VAL A 148 5.82 -16.02 -10.93
N ASP A 149 5.07 -15.20 -11.64
CA ASP A 149 4.89 -13.76 -11.39
C ASP A 149 3.71 -13.50 -10.45
N VAL A 150 3.48 -12.24 -10.12
CA VAL A 150 2.31 -11.77 -9.37
C VAL A 150 1.53 -10.77 -10.21
N LEU A 151 0.23 -11.02 -10.40
CA LEU A 151 -0.69 -10.11 -11.09
C LEU A 151 -1.55 -9.38 -10.06
N PHE A 152 -1.20 -8.13 -9.80
CA PHE A 152 -1.94 -7.25 -8.92
C PHE A 152 -3.17 -6.66 -9.59
N ASN A 153 -4.30 -6.61 -8.86
CA ASN A 153 -5.51 -5.85 -9.19
C ASN A 153 -6.04 -6.12 -10.62
N ARG A 154 -6.07 -7.38 -11.04
CA ARG A 154 -6.47 -7.81 -12.39
C ARG A 154 -7.73 -7.09 -12.86
N GLY A 155 -7.66 -6.52 -14.07
CA GLY A 155 -8.78 -5.80 -14.70
C GLY A 155 -9.10 -4.44 -14.07
N GLY A 156 -8.31 -3.99 -13.11
CA GLY A 156 -8.45 -2.68 -12.46
C GLY A 156 -7.56 -1.60 -13.07
N PRO A 157 -7.70 -0.35 -12.62
CA PRO A 157 -6.88 0.78 -13.08
C PRO A 157 -5.41 0.69 -12.61
N ALA A 158 -5.13 -0.17 -11.63
CA ALA A 158 -3.80 -0.50 -11.14
C ALA A 158 -3.44 -1.97 -11.40
N SER A 159 -3.89 -2.52 -12.55
CA SER A 159 -3.54 -3.88 -12.95
C SER A 159 -2.10 -3.93 -13.41
N VAL A 160 -1.22 -4.58 -12.64
CA VAL A 160 0.22 -4.65 -12.88
C VAL A 160 0.72 -6.06 -12.61
N ARG A 161 1.55 -6.60 -13.51
CA ARG A 161 2.31 -7.83 -13.29
C ARG A 161 3.72 -7.45 -12.84
N LEU A 162 4.15 -8.02 -11.74
CA LEU A 162 5.52 -7.93 -11.21
C LEU A 162 6.13 -9.34 -11.19
N THR A 163 7.43 -9.43 -11.49
CA THR A 163 8.12 -10.73 -11.46
C THR A 163 8.22 -11.27 -10.03
N GLY A 164 8.27 -12.61 -9.91
CA GLY A 164 8.46 -13.25 -8.61
C GLY A 164 9.76 -12.79 -7.93
N ASP A 165 10.84 -12.59 -8.71
CA ASP A 165 12.11 -12.08 -8.17
C ASP A 165 11.96 -10.68 -7.59
N PHE A 166 11.26 -9.77 -8.29
CA PHE A 166 11.00 -8.43 -7.79
C PHE A 166 10.25 -8.44 -6.46
N VAL A 167 9.30 -9.37 -6.31
CA VAL A 167 8.55 -9.55 -5.05
C VAL A 167 9.46 -10.08 -3.94
N ARG A 168 10.30 -11.07 -4.24
CA ARG A 168 11.27 -11.63 -3.28
C ARG A 168 12.31 -10.61 -2.83
N GLU A 169 12.81 -9.77 -3.73
CA GLU A 169 13.76 -8.69 -3.39
C GLU A 169 13.18 -7.71 -2.37
N ALA A 170 11.86 -7.45 -2.38
CA ALA A 170 11.23 -6.59 -1.40
C ALA A 170 11.37 -7.09 0.05
N MET A 171 11.54 -8.41 0.25
CA MET A 171 11.78 -9.01 1.58
C MET A 171 13.18 -8.71 2.12
N LEU A 172 14.14 -8.37 1.24
CA LEU A 172 15.52 -8.09 1.62
C LEU A 172 15.68 -6.68 2.22
N ILE A 173 14.68 -5.80 2.08
CA ILE A 173 14.72 -4.45 2.65
C ILE A 173 14.65 -4.54 4.16
N GLY A 174 15.75 -4.21 4.84
CA GLY A 174 15.84 -4.20 6.30
C GLY A 174 15.01 -3.08 6.95
N THR A 175 14.68 -3.22 8.24
CA THR A 175 13.84 -2.23 8.95
C THR A 175 14.50 -0.84 9.01
N GLY A 176 15.83 -0.77 9.20
CA GLY A 176 16.58 0.49 9.20
C GLY A 176 16.55 1.17 7.84
N GLU A 177 16.81 0.42 6.77
CA GLU A 177 16.76 0.90 5.39
C GLU A 177 15.35 1.40 5.03
N ALA A 178 14.32 0.66 5.44
CA ALA A 178 12.94 1.07 5.22
C ALA A 178 12.63 2.43 5.88
N ALA A 179 13.08 2.66 7.10
CA ALA A 179 12.88 3.93 7.79
C ALA A 179 13.55 5.11 7.05
N GLU A 180 14.77 4.92 6.53
CA GLU A 180 15.49 5.91 5.72
C GLU A 180 14.76 6.20 4.41
N LEU A 181 14.29 5.15 3.72
CA LEU A 181 13.54 5.27 2.47
C LEU A 181 12.20 6.00 2.69
N TYR A 182 11.47 5.72 3.78
CA TYR A 182 10.25 6.46 4.12
C TYR A 182 10.54 7.93 4.44
N ALA A 183 11.62 8.22 5.14
CA ALA A 183 12.03 9.59 5.41
C ALA A 183 12.34 10.37 4.13
N ALA A 184 13.02 9.74 3.17
CA ALA A 184 13.33 10.32 1.87
C ALA A 184 12.09 10.54 0.97
N GLN A 185 11.01 9.75 1.17
CA GLN A 185 9.80 9.84 0.36
C GLN A 185 8.85 10.99 0.74
N ARG A 186 9.08 11.69 1.85
CA ARG A 186 8.22 12.78 2.33
C ARG A 186 7.94 13.84 1.25
N ASP A 187 8.86 14.03 0.33
CA ASP A 187 8.79 15.01 -0.76
C ASP A 187 8.42 14.41 -2.13
N SER A 188 8.08 13.11 -2.20
CA SER A 188 7.77 12.48 -3.48
C SER A 188 6.41 12.98 -4.01
N ARG A 189 6.42 13.50 -5.25
CA ARG A 189 5.26 14.13 -5.94
C ARG A 189 4.09 13.20 -6.28
N GLY A 190 3.97 12.06 -5.61
CA GLY A 190 2.95 11.06 -5.97
C GLY A 190 2.12 10.55 -4.80
N LEU A 191 2.77 10.19 -3.70
CA LEU A 191 2.12 9.75 -2.48
C LEU A 191 2.11 10.91 -1.48
N ARG A 192 0.92 11.32 -1.03
CA ARG A 192 0.80 12.36 -0.01
C ARG A 192 0.79 11.70 1.36
N VAL A 193 1.98 11.52 1.92
CA VAL A 193 2.17 11.00 3.27
C VAL A 193 2.52 12.16 4.18
N ILE A 194 1.77 12.34 5.27
CA ILE A 194 2.04 13.38 6.27
C ILE A 194 2.27 12.77 7.65
N PRO A 195 3.23 13.30 8.44
CA PRO A 195 3.37 12.90 9.83
C PRO A 195 2.18 13.40 10.65
N TRP A 196 1.69 12.57 11.55
CA TRP A 196 0.64 12.89 12.50
C TRP A 196 1.18 12.75 13.92
N ARG A 197 0.82 13.70 14.80
CA ARG A 197 1.35 13.76 16.16
C ARG A 197 0.23 13.68 17.18
N SER A 198 0.53 13.10 18.35
CA SER A 198 -0.40 13.11 19.49
C SER A 198 -0.87 14.52 19.80
N GLY A 199 -2.18 14.69 19.84
CA GLY A 199 -2.83 15.98 20.07
C GLY A 199 -3.23 16.74 18.80
N ASP A 200 -2.90 16.24 17.61
CA ASP A 200 -3.50 16.75 16.36
C ASP A 200 -4.94 16.25 16.27
N THR A 201 -5.91 17.16 16.13
CA THR A 201 -7.32 16.78 16.16
C THR A 201 -7.80 16.36 14.79
N LEU A 202 -7.84 15.03 14.51
CA LEU A 202 -8.77 14.51 13.50
C LEU A 202 -10.16 14.44 14.14
N ARG A 203 -11.12 15.17 13.62
CA ARG A 203 -12.51 15.00 14.05
C ARG A 203 -12.97 13.61 13.60
N ALA A 204 -13.12 12.72 14.62
CA ALA A 204 -13.71 11.39 14.63
C ALA A 204 -13.11 10.35 13.66
N TRP A 205 -12.41 9.38 14.22
CA TRP A 205 -12.31 8.00 13.77
C TRP A 205 -13.37 7.19 14.49
#